data_a380dcb96f99dbabfd287577389ef3fa
#
_entry.id   a380dcb96f99dbabfd287577389ef3fa
#
_cell.length_a   1.000
_cell.length_b   1.000
_cell.length_c   1.000
_cell.angle_alpha   90.00
_cell.angle_beta   90.00
_cell.angle_gamma   90.00
#
_symmetry.space_group_name_H-M   'P 1'
#
loop_
_entity.id
_entity.type
_entity.pdbx_description
1 polymer ?
#
loop_
_entity_poly.entity_id
_entity_poly.type
_entity_poly.pdbx_seq_one_letter_code
_entity_poly.pdbx_strand_id
1 'polypeptide(L)'
;MARSKSDQAFDERIAKNSEELHELLTELYGEQADEAFRNLTELMKSSYAARPADLKRLDTKRLADPEWYKRGNMFGMTMYTDLFAGDLKKLADKVPYLKEQKLTYLHLMPLLKMPHPQNDGGYAVEDFDTVDPSLGTNEDLAALTKKLRAAGISLCLDFVMNHTASSHRWAKAAQAGDPKYQDYYYCYDDRTVPDQYDAVVPEVFPATAPGNFTWSEQMHKWVLTSFYPFQWDLNYRNPSVLVSVLSSVLGLANLGVEVFRIDAVPYIWKELGTNCRNLPQVHAIVRMLRIVLECVCPAVVLKGEVVMAPKELAAYFGTPEKPECHMLYNVSI
;
A
#
# COMPACT_ATOMS: atom_id res chain seq x y z
N MET A 1 21.52 16.83 23.95
CA MET A 1 20.33 17.66 23.70
C MET A 1 19.12 16.94 24.26
N ALA A 2 18.19 17.63 24.93
CA ALA A 2 16.94 17.00 25.38
C ALA A 2 16.11 16.57 24.15
N ARG A 3 15.58 15.32 24.17
CA ARG A 3 14.69 14.83 23.14
C ARG A 3 13.44 15.70 23.08
N SER A 4 12.90 15.94 21.87
CA SER A 4 11.66 16.69 21.70
C SER A 4 10.46 15.90 22.25
N LYS A 5 9.38 16.61 22.62
CA LYS A 5 8.12 15.93 23.04
C LYS A 5 7.58 14.99 21.95
N SER A 6 7.76 15.33 20.68
CA SER A 6 7.34 14.48 19.58
C SER A 6 8.16 13.19 19.45
N ASP A 7 9.47 13.25 19.76
CA ASP A 7 10.32 12.07 19.74
C ASP A 7 10.00 11.14 20.92
N GLN A 8 9.72 11.69 22.10
CA GLN A 8 9.25 10.90 23.25
C GLN A 8 7.92 10.20 22.93
N ALA A 9 6.96 10.90 22.33
CA ALA A 9 5.68 10.31 21.91
C ALA A 9 5.85 9.23 20.82
N PHE A 10 6.85 9.35 19.94
CA PHE A 10 7.20 8.30 18.99
C PHE A 10 7.74 7.05 19.70
N ASP A 11 8.70 7.21 20.62
CA ASP A 11 9.26 6.09 21.39
C ASP A 11 8.16 5.37 22.20
N GLU A 12 7.21 6.11 22.79
CA GLU A 12 6.06 5.55 23.51
C GLU A 12 5.14 4.71 22.59
N ARG A 13 4.89 5.21 21.36
CA ARG A 13 4.09 4.46 20.38
C ARG A 13 4.78 3.16 19.94
N ILE A 14 6.09 3.21 19.69
CA ILE A 14 6.89 2.01 19.39
C ILE A 14 6.82 1.02 20.56
N ALA A 15 7.09 1.47 21.80
CA ALA A 15 7.08 0.60 22.96
C ALA A 15 5.71 -0.07 23.18
N LYS A 16 4.62 0.69 23.02
CA LYS A 16 3.25 0.21 23.17
C LYS A 16 2.89 -0.92 22.18
N ASN A 17 3.41 -0.81 20.93
CA ASN A 17 3.01 -1.72 19.85
C ASN A 17 4.04 -2.83 19.58
N SER A 18 5.19 -2.83 20.25
CA SER A 18 6.31 -3.75 19.98
C SER A 18 5.95 -5.22 20.19
N GLU A 19 5.23 -5.52 21.26
CA GLU A 19 4.83 -6.90 21.60
C GLU A 19 3.88 -7.45 20.53
N GLU A 20 2.78 -6.74 20.23
CA GLU A 20 1.83 -7.15 19.21
C GLU A 20 2.48 -7.29 17.82
N LEU A 21 3.36 -6.33 17.47
CA LEU A 21 4.07 -6.37 16.18
C LEU A 21 4.97 -7.61 16.08
N HIS A 22 5.67 -7.96 17.16
CA HIS A 22 6.51 -9.16 17.21
C HIS A 22 5.67 -10.45 17.16
N GLU A 23 4.52 -10.50 17.84
CA GLU A 23 3.59 -11.62 17.77
C GLU A 23 3.09 -11.86 16.34
N LEU A 24 2.64 -10.79 15.64
CA LEU A 24 2.18 -10.89 14.24
C LEU A 24 3.29 -11.36 13.30
N LEU A 25 4.52 -10.87 13.49
CA LEU A 25 5.66 -11.34 12.71
C LEU A 25 6.00 -12.81 13.01
N THR A 26 5.88 -13.24 14.26
CA THR A 26 6.11 -14.63 14.65
C THR A 26 5.06 -15.56 14.03
N GLU A 27 3.80 -15.14 14.01
CA GLU A 27 2.71 -15.88 13.36
C GLU A 27 2.99 -16.11 11.87
N LEU A 28 3.48 -15.08 11.16
CA LEU A 28 3.71 -15.17 9.71
C LEU A 28 5.04 -15.80 9.32
N TYR A 29 6.10 -15.56 10.11
CA TYR A 29 7.48 -15.82 9.67
C TYR A 29 8.28 -16.75 10.59
N GLY A 30 7.73 -17.18 11.73
CA GLY A 30 8.38 -18.15 12.63
C GLY A 30 9.80 -17.72 13.02
N GLU A 31 10.80 -18.52 12.68
CA GLU A 31 12.21 -18.27 13.01
C GLU A 31 12.80 -16.97 12.42
N GLN A 32 12.21 -16.43 11.36
CA GLN A 32 12.66 -15.18 10.73
C GLN A 32 12.06 -13.94 11.41
N ALA A 33 11.16 -14.09 12.39
CA ALA A 33 10.43 -12.99 13.01
C ALA A 33 11.35 -11.98 13.70
N ASP A 34 12.38 -12.43 14.40
CA ASP A 34 13.31 -11.55 15.11
C ASP A 34 14.10 -10.64 14.18
N GLU A 35 14.51 -11.16 13.04
CA GLU A 35 15.20 -10.37 12.01
C GLU A 35 14.23 -9.38 11.35
N ALA A 36 13.04 -9.84 10.98
CA ALA A 36 11.99 -9.01 10.42
C ALA A 36 11.61 -7.86 11.37
N PHE A 37 11.49 -8.15 12.67
CA PHE A 37 11.18 -7.15 13.69
C PHE A 37 12.29 -6.09 13.82
N ARG A 38 13.56 -6.50 13.82
CA ARG A 38 14.69 -5.55 13.85
C ARG A 38 14.67 -4.65 12.61
N ASN A 39 14.52 -5.24 11.41
CA ASN A 39 14.50 -4.51 10.15
C ASN A 39 13.31 -3.51 10.09
N LEU A 40 12.14 -3.93 10.54
CA LEU A 40 10.95 -3.09 10.57
C LEU A 40 11.07 -1.97 11.61
N THR A 41 11.63 -2.26 12.79
CA THR A 41 11.89 -1.24 13.82
C THR A 41 12.88 -0.18 13.34
N GLU A 42 13.95 -0.59 12.64
CA GLU A 42 14.92 0.34 12.05
C GLU A 42 14.30 1.19 10.95
N LEU A 43 13.46 0.58 10.09
CA LEU A 43 12.69 1.29 9.08
C LEU A 43 11.77 2.35 9.73
N MET A 44 11.05 2.02 10.79
CA MET A 44 10.17 2.96 11.49
C MET A 44 10.95 4.13 12.07
N LYS A 45 12.10 3.87 12.70
CA LYS A 45 12.98 4.91 13.27
C LYS A 45 13.54 5.85 12.21
N SER A 46 14.08 5.30 11.13
CA SER A 46 14.64 6.09 10.03
C SER A 46 13.57 6.92 9.31
N SER A 47 12.40 6.34 9.06
CA SER A 47 11.28 7.02 8.41
C SER A 47 10.72 8.15 9.28
N TYR A 48 10.61 7.93 10.61
CA TYR A 48 10.20 9.00 11.53
C TYR A 48 11.25 10.10 11.62
N ALA A 49 12.55 9.77 11.65
CA ALA A 49 13.62 10.76 11.63
C ALA A 49 13.55 11.65 10.38
N ALA A 50 13.25 11.06 9.22
CA ALA A 50 13.11 11.75 7.94
C ALA A 50 11.76 12.50 7.79
N ARG A 51 10.78 12.27 8.67
CA ARG A 51 9.45 12.87 8.55
C ARG A 51 9.49 14.40 8.72
N PRO A 52 8.95 15.17 7.75
CA PRO A 52 8.94 16.64 7.79
C PRO A 52 8.25 17.21 9.03
N ALA A 53 8.78 18.32 9.55
CA ALA A 53 8.28 18.93 10.78
C ALA A 53 6.82 19.42 10.72
N ASP A 54 6.34 19.84 9.56
CA ASP A 54 4.93 20.20 9.32
C ASP A 54 4.02 19.00 9.38
N LEU A 55 4.48 17.84 8.90
CA LEU A 55 3.75 16.58 9.00
C LEU A 55 3.74 16.04 10.43
N LYS A 56 4.84 16.14 11.18
CA LYS A 56 4.85 15.82 12.63
C LYS A 56 3.85 16.69 13.43
N ARG A 57 3.69 17.96 13.05
CA ARG A 57 2.63 18.82 13.64
C ARG A 57 1.22 18.36 13.26
N LEU A 58 1.02 17.93 12.02
CA LEU A 58 -0.24 17.35 11.58
C LEU A 58 -0.57 16.07 12.37
N ASP A 59 0.43 15.20 12.57
CA ASP A 59 0.29 13.99 13.38
C ASP A 59 -0.21 14.31 14.79
N THR A 60 0.43 15.28 15.47
CA THR A 60 0.01 15.72 16.81
C THR A 60 -1.42 16.27 16.81
N LYS A 61 -1.78 17.05 15.79
CA LYS A 61 -3.14 17.60 15.66
C LYS A 61 -4.20 16.50 15.51
N ARG A 62 -3.92 15.50 14.65
CA ARG A 62 -4.88 14.43 14.37
C ARG A 62 -4.95 13.37 15.47
N LEU A 63 -3.88 13.15 16.21
CA LEU A 63 -3.92 12.34 17.43
C LEU A 63 -4.87 12.93 18.51
N ALA A 64 -5.00 14.26 18.57
CA ALA A 64 -5.97 14.91 19.44
C ALA A 64 -7.43 14.84 18.90
N ASP A 65 -7.61 14.44 17.65
CA ASP A 65 -8.91 14.30 16.97
C ASP A 65 -8.89 13.07 16.06
N PRO A 66 -8.85 11.85 16.62
CA PRO A 66 -8.65 10.62 15.86
C PRO A 66 -9.78 10.29 14.88
N GLU A 67 -10.96 10.89 15.05
CA GLU A 67 -12.12 10.69 14.19
C GLU A 67 -12.33 11.80 13.15
N TRP A 68 -11.28 12.62 12.89
CA TRP A 68 -11.38 13.74 11.97
C TRP A 68 -11.95 13.38 10.59
N TYR A 69 -11.70 12.16 10.11
CA TYR A 69 -12.15 11.64 8.80
C TYR A 69 -13.59 11.08 8.81
N LYS A 70 -14.20 10.88 10.00
CA LYS A 70 -15.58 10.33 10.13
C LYS A 70 -16.65 11.40 10.18
N ARG A 71 -16.26 12.67 10.28
CA ARG A 71 -17.21 13.78 10.38
C ARG A 71 -17.88 14.02 9.03
N GLY A 72 -19.18 14.31 9.01
CA GLY A 72 -19.96 14.52 7.79
C GLY A 72 -19.55 15.70 6.90
N ASN A 73 -18.36 16.26 7.13
CA ASN A 73 -17.75 17.33 6.34
C ASN A 73 -16.70 16.83 5.33
N MET A 74 -16.51 15.52 5.22
CA MET A 74 -15.61 14.94 4.20
C MET A 74 -16.37 14.86 2.86
N PHE A 75 -16.10 15.86 2.00
CA PHE A 75 -16.62 15.90 0.64
C PHE A 75 -15.47 15.70 -0.34
N GLY A 76 -15.54 14.65 -1.13
CA GLY A 76 -14.42 14.18 -1.95
C GLY A 76 -14.70 14.15 -3.43
N MET A 77 -13.61 14.15 -4.20
CA MET A 77 -13.60 13.91 -5.64
C MET A 77 -12.48 12.90 -5.96
N THR A 78 -12.77 11.98 -6.89
CA THR A 78 -11.78 11.04 -7.45
C THR A 78 -11.48 11.45 -8.89
N MET A 79 -10.22 11.46 -9.28
CA MET A 79 -9.81 11.83 -10.63
C MET A 79 -8.47 11.22 -11.03
N TYR A 80 -8.28 11.07 -12.33
CA TYR A 80 -6.95 10.92 -12.92
C TYR A 80 -6.31 12.30 -13.10
N THR A 81 -5.03 12.43 -12.74
CA THR A 81 -4.30 13.70 -12.82
C THR A 81 -4.18 14.22 -14.26
N ASP A 82 -3.83 13.34 -15.20
CA ASP A 82 -3.68 13.64 -16.61
C ASP A 82 -4.99 14.09 -17.26
N LEU A 83 -6.10 13.38 -16.97
CA LEU A 83 -7.41 13.70 -17.55
C LEU A 83 -7.98 15.02 -17.01
N PHE A 84 -7.71 15.36 -15.75
CA PHE A 84 -8.25 16.57 -15.14
C PHE A 84 -7.38 17.80 -15.36
N ALA A 85 -6.06 17.66 -15.25
CA ALA A 85 -5.14 18.80 -15.25
C ALA A 85 -3.93 18.62 -16.19
N GLY A 86 -3.64 17.40 -16.63
CA GLY A 86 -2.49 17.04 -17.45
C GLY A 86 -1.29 16.58 -16.61
N ASP A 87 -0.92 17.32 -15.55
CA ASP A 87 0.19 16.97 -14.66
C ASP A 87 -0.02 17.52 -13.24
N LEU A 88 0.86 17.14 -12.29
CA LEU A 88 0.79 17.55 -10.89
C LEU A 88 0.99 19.06 -10.68
N LYS A 89 1.81 19.73 -11.50
CA LYS A 89 2.03 21.18 -11.41
C LYS A 89 0.77 21.92 -11.79
N LYS A 90 0.15 21.55 -12.92
CA LYS A 90 -1.12 22.15 -13.36
C LYS A 90 -2.26 21.82 -12.40
N LEU A 91 -2.26 20.60 -11.79
CA LEU A 91 -3.22 20.26 -10.74
C LEU A 91 -3.04 21.18 -9.51
N ALA A 92 -1.80 21.49 -9.13
CA ALA A 92 -1.53 22.43 -8.06
C ALA A 92 -2.11 23.83 -8.32
N ASP A 93 -2.21 24.24 -9.59
CA ASP A 93 -2.85 25.53 -9.98
C ASP A 93 -4.38 25.45 -9.91
N LYS A 94 -4.96 24.24 -9.91
CA LYS A 94 -6.40 24.02 -9.72
C LYS A 94 -6.84 23.97 -8.25
N VAL A 95 -5.93 24.00 -7.27
CA VAL A 95 -6.29 23.95 -5.85
C VAL A 95 -7.29 25.06 -5.43
N PRO A 96 -7.20 26.32 -5.90
CA PRO A 96 -8.22 27.33 -5.61
C PRO A 96 -9.62 26.91 -6.08
N TYR A 97 -9.74 26.34 -7.30
CA TYR A 97 -10.98 25.81 -7.82
C TYR A 97 -11.52 24.66 -6.97
N LEU A 98 -10.68 23.69 -6.59
CA LEU A 98 -11.10 22.59 -5.72
C LEU A 98 -11.61 23.09 -4.37
N LYS A 99 -10.99 24.13 -3.82
CA LYS A 99 -11.44 24.78 -2.58
C LYS A 99 -12.77 25.49 -2.75
N GLU A 100 -12.98 26.18 -3.88
CA GLU A 100 -14.26 26.81 -4.23
C GLU A 100 -15.40 25.80 -4.29
N GLN A 101 -15.11 24.60 -4.83
CA GLN A 101 -16.04 23.46 -4.83
C GLN A 101 -16.23 22.83 -3.43
N LYS A 102 -15.62 23.39 -2.38
CA LYS A 102 -15.69 22.92 -0.97
C LYS A 102 -15.15 21.50 -0.77
N LEU A 103 -14.26 21.04 -1.63
CA LEU A 103 -13.61 19.75 -1.43
C LEU A 103 -12.72 19.77 -0.18
N THR A 104 -12.80 18.69 0.60
CA THR A 104 -11.96 18.43 1.76
C THR A 104 -11.14 17.15 1.59
N TYR A 105 -11.40 16.39 0.52
CA TYR A 105 -10.78 15.12 0.21
C TYR A 105 -10.58 14.98 -1.31
N LEU A 106 -9.36 14.73 -1.73
CA LEU A 106 -9.02 14.48 -3.13
C LEU A 106 -8.39 13.09 -3.26
N HIS A 107 -9.02 12.21 -4.02
CA HIS A 107 -8.47 10.92 -4.38
C HIS A 107 -7.89 11.01 -5.80
N LEU A 108 -6.58 10.95 -5.90
CA LEU A 108 -5.89 10.80 -7.18
C LEU A 108 -5.72 9.31 -7.48
N MET A 109 -6.19 8.90 -8.66
CA MET A 109 -5.97 7.57 -9.23
C MET A 109 -4.46 7.33 -9.38
N PRO A 110 -4.00 6.10 -9.65
CA PRO A 110 -2.59 5.76 -9.55
C PRO A 110 -1.63 6.77 -10.17
N LEU A 111 -0.63 7.19 -9.40
CA LEU A 111 0.38 8.20 -9.78
C LEU A 111 1.79 7.63 -9.90
N LEU A 112 2.02 6.43 -9.37
CA LEU A 112 3.36 5.86 -9.31
C LEU A 112 3.80 5.38 -10.69
N LYS A 113 5.11 5.31 -10.89
CA LYS A 113 5.69 4.93 -12.18
C LYS A 113 5.12 3.61 -12.67
N MET A 114 4.64 3.61 -13.90
CA MET A 114 3.95 2.51 -14.55
C MET A 114 4.50 2.26 -15.96
N PRO A 115 4.42 1.03 -16.49
CA PRO A 115 4.77 0.77 -17.89
C PRO A 115 3.73 1.38 -18.84
N HIS A 116 4.16 1.75 -20.03
CA HIS A 116 3.30 2.20 -21.11
C HIS A 116 3.46 1.30 -22.33
N PRO A 117 2.36 0.90 -23.03
CA PRO A 117 0.96 1.25 -22.81
C PRO A 117 0.19 0.35 -21.83
N GLN A 118 0.76 -0.78 -21.38
CA GLN A 118 0.07 -1.79 -20.58
C GLN A 118 0.30 -1.57 -19.08
N ASN A 119 -0.60 -0.88 -18.41
CA ASN A 119 -0.48 -0.56 -16.99
C ASN A 119 -1.76 -0.75 -16.17
N ASP A 120 -2.85 -1.23 -16.77
CA ASP A 120 -4.12 -1.43 -16.07
C ASP A 120 -4.59 -0.15 -15.32
N GLY A 121 -4.60 0.99 -16.01
CA GLY A 121 -4.99 2.26 -15.38
C GLY A 121 -4.02 2.76 -14.30
N GLY A 122 -2.77 2.25 -14.30
CA GLY A 122 -1.72 2.59 -13.35
C GLY A 122 -1.57 1.60 -12.20
N TYR A 123 -2.40 0.54 -12.14
CA TYR A 123 -2.30 -0.49 -11.10
C TYR A 123 -1.15 -1.49 -11.33
N ALA A 124 -0.53 -1.53 -12.51
CA ALA A 124 0.74 -2.23 -12.74
C ALA A 124 1.91 -1.30 -12.40
N VAL A 125 2.36 -1.30 -11.15
CA VAL A 125 3.39 -0.36 -10.66
C VAL A 125 4.79 -0.84 -11.05
N GLU A 126 5.56 0.02 -11.74
CA GLU A 126 6.96 -0.24 -12.12
C GLU A 126 7.96 0.24 -11.06
N ASP A 127 7.58 1.23 -10.25
CA ASP A 127 8.37 1.72 -9.11
C ASP A 127 7.46 2.36 -8.07
N PHE A 128 7.48 1.83 -6.85
CA PHE A 128 6.68 2.34 -5.73
C PHE A 128 7.19 3.67 -5.16
N ASP A 129 8.45 4.02 -5.42
CA ASP A 129 9.12 5.15 -4.80
C ASP A 129 9.13 6.40 -5.68
N THR A 130 8.64 6.29 -6.93
CA THR A 130 8.76 7.35 -7.94
C THR A 130 7.39 7.65 -8.56
N VAL A 131 7.04 8.93 -8.63
CA VAL A 131 5.90 9.41 -9.43
C VAL A 131 6.16 9.13 -10.91
N ASP A 132 5.11 8.77 -11.67
CA ASP A 132 5.24 8.58 -13.11
C ASP A 132 5.76 9.87 -13.79
N PRO A 133 6.84 9.78 -14.59
CA PRO A 133 7.44 10.96 -15.21
C PRO A 133 6.52 11.76 -16.12
N SER A 134 5.47 11.13 -16.68
CA SER A 134 4.46 11.83 -17.47
C SER A 134 3.54 12.72 -16.64
N LEU A 135 3.43 12.45 -15.33
CA LEU A 135 2.59 13.17 -14.38
C LEU A 135 3.37 14.19 -13.55
N GLY A 136 4.69 14.02 -13.40
CA GLY A 136 5.54 14.93 -12.64
C GLY A 136 6.65 14.23 -11.87
N THR A 137 7.07 14.82 -10.75
CA THR A 137 8.14 14.31 -9.88
C THR A 137 7.65 14.15 -8.43
N ASN A 138 8.47 13.51 -7.59
CA ASN A 138 8.21 13.43 -6.15
C ASN A 138 8.16 14.81 -5.49
N GLU A 139 8.97 15.75 -5.95
CA GLU A 139 8.96 17.15 -5.50
C GLU A 139 7.66 17.84 -5.87
N ASP A 140 7.12 17.59 -7.07
CA ASP A 140 5.82 18.10 -7.49
C ASP A 140 4.69 17.54 -6.63
N LEU A 141 4.74 16.25 -6.30
CA LEU A 141 3.80 15.64 -5.37
C LEU A 141 3.88 16.27 -3.97
N ALA A 142 5.08 16.44 -3.43
CA ALA A 142 5.28 17.07 -2.13
C ALA A 142 4.80 18.53 -2.11
N ALA A 143 5.01 19.28 -3.19
CA ALA A 143 4.49 20.63 -3.34
C ALA A 143 2.96 20.66 -3.40
N LEU A 144 2.36 19.75 -4.16
CA LEU A 144 0.91 19.61 -4.27
C LEU A 144 0.28 19.25 -2.91
N THR A 145 0.80 18.24 -2.21
CA THR A 145 0.27 17.83 -0.89
C THR A 145 0.29 18.97 0.11
N LYS A 146 1.37 19.77 0.12
CA LYS A 146 1.50 20.95 0.97
C LYS A 146 0.45 22.01 0.63
N LYS A 147 0.20 22.26 -0.67
CA LYS A 147 -0.78 23.23 -1.15
C LYS A 147 -2.22 22.79 -0.85
N LEU A 148 -2.52 21.50 -1.06
CA LEU A 148 -3.82 20.90 -0.72
C LEU A 148 -4.08 21.00 0.79
N ARG A 149 -3.12 20.64 1.62
CA ARG A 149 -3.21 20.71 3.08
C ARG A 149 -3.47 22.13 3.59
N ALA A 150 -2.78 23.13 2.98
CA ALA A 150 -3.03 24.55 3.29
C ALA A 150 -4.44 25.00 2.88
N ALA A 151 -5.05 24.36 1.89
CA ALA A 151 -6.43 24.60 1.48
C ALA A 151 -7.47 23.79 2.28
N GLY A 152 -7.05 22.93 3.21
CA GLY A 152 -7.91 22.06 4.00
C GLY A 152 -8.35 20.79 3.25
N ILE A 153 -7.62 20.38 2.23
CA ILE A 153 -7.91 19.20 1.40
C ILE A 153 -6.89 18.12 1.70
N SER A 154 -7.36 16.94 2.13
CA SER A 154 -6.54 15.75 2.36
C SER A 154 -6.36 14.96 1.07
N LEU A 155 -5.11 14.57 0.75
CA LEU A 155 -4.80 13.77 -0.42
C LEU A 155 -4.90 12.28 -0.11
N CYS A 156 -5.63 11.55 -0.94
CA CYS A 156 -5.63 10.10 -1.02
C CYS A 156 -4.89 9.63 -2.28
N LEU A 157 -4.05 8.61 -2.13
CA LEU A 157 -3.43 7.88 -3.25
C LEU A 157 -3.77 6.40 -3.19
N ASP A 158 -3.86 5.78 -4.36
CA ASP A 158 -3.83 4.33 -4.50
C ASP A 158 -2.45 3.79 -4.18
N PHE A 159 -2.41 2.66 -3.48
CA PHE A 159 -1.19 1.89 -3.24
C PHE A 159 -1.46 0.39 -3.46
N VAL A 160 -0.74 -0.19 -4.40
CA VAL A 160 -0.92 -1.59 -4.81
C VAL A 160 0.01 -2.46 -3.96
N MET A 161 -0.56 -3.25 -3.03
CA MET A 161 0.23 -4.16 -2.19
C MET A 161 0.34 -5.57 -2.76
N ASN A 162 -0.66 -6.02 -3.54
CA ASN A 162 -0.73 -7.40 -3.99
C ASN A 162 0.33 -7.79 -5.03
N HIS A 163 0.70 -6.89 -5.93
CA HIS A 163 1.53 -7.18 -7.10
C HIS A 163 2.38 -5.99 -7.54
N THR A 164 3.31 -6.26 -8.45
CA THR A 164 4.04 -5.23 -9.21
C THR A 164 3.88 -5.47 -10.70
N ALA A 165 4.24 -4.48 -11.52
CA ALA A 165 4.46 -4.73 -12.94
C ALA A 165 5.60 -5.74 -13.15
N SER A 166 5.54 -6.57 -14.20
CA SER A 166 6.64 -7.44 -14.62
C SER A 166 7.91 -6.66 -15.03
N SER A 167 7.79 -5.35 -15.24
CA SER A 167 8.89 -4.42 -15.47
C SER A 167 9.40 -3.72 -14.22
N HIS A 168 8.85 -4.01 -13.03
CA HIS A 168 9.35 -3.48 -11.76
C HIS A 168 10.82 -3.86 -11.53
N ARG A 169 11.59 -3.00 -10.84
CA ARG A 169 13.01 -3.25 -10.56
C ARG A 169 13.29 -4.61 -9.91
N TRP A 170 12.39 -5.06 -9.01
CA TRP A 170 12.49 -6.40 -8.40
C TRP A 170 12.22 -7.49 -9.41
N ALA A 171 11.22 -7.35 -10.27
CA ALA A 171 10.90 -8.30 -11.33
C ALA A 171 12.03 -8.38 -12.38
N LYS A 172 12.61 -7.24 -12.77
CA LYS A 172 13.78 -7.20 -13.65
C LYS A 172 14.99 -7.91 -13.05
N ALA A 173 15.26 -7.73 -11.76
CA ALA A 173 16.33 -8.45 -11.07
C ALA A 173 16.05 -9.96 -11.00
N ALA A 174 14.80 -10.36 -10.72
CA ALA A 174 14.38 -11.76 -10.78
C ALA A 174 14.60 -12.38 -12.18
N GLN A 175 14.20 -11.64 -13.23
CA GLN A 175 14.40 -12.05 -14.63
C GLN A 175 15.87 -12.15 -15.01
N ALA A 176 16.74 -11.34 -14.39
CA ALA A 176 18.20 -11.41 -14.55
C ALA A 176 18.85 -12.58 -13.78
N GLY A 177 18.06 -13.38 -13.07
CA GLY A 177 18.52 -14.57 -12.35
C GLY A 177 18.91 -14.33 -10.89
N ASP A 178 18.62 -13.17 -10.30
CA ASP A 178 18.89 -12.91 -8.88
C ASP A 178 17.92 -13.73 -7.99
N PRO A 179 18.40 -14.73 -7.23
CA PRO A 179 17.55 -15.60 -6.44
C PRO A 179 16.83 -14.86 -5.32
N LYS A 180 17.41 -13.79 -4.78
CA LYS A 180 16.78 -12.94 -3.78
C LYS A 180 15.46 -12.35 -4.31
N TYR A 181 15.48 -11.84 -5.54
CA TYR A 181 14.31 -11.22 -6.12
C TYR A 181 13.35 -12.22 -6.79
N GLN A 182 13.83 -13.40 -7.19
CA GLN A 182 12.94 -14.50 -7.55
C GLN A 182 12.05 -14.92 -6.37
N ASP A 183 12.57 -14.89 -5.13
CA ASP A 183 11.81 -15.16 -3.92
C ASP A 183 10.83 -14.02 -3.51
N TYR A 184 10.91 -12.86 -4.17
CA TYR A 184 9.89 -11.80 -4.01
C TYR A 184 8.58 -12.12 -4.70
N TYR A 185 8.55 -13.13 -5.56
CA TYR A 185 7.41 -13.57 -6.35
C TYR A 185 7.17 -15.07 -6.19
N TYR A 186 5.97 -15.52 -6.51
CA TYR A 186 5.67 -16.96 -6.55
C TYR A 186 6.11 -17.51 -7.90
N CYS A 187 7.28 -18.13 -7.95
CA CYS A 187 7.92 -18.65 -9.15
C CYS A 187 8.09 -20.17 -9.09
N TYR A 188 7.72 -20.90 -10.14
CA TYR A 188 7.76 -22.36 -10.20
C TYR A 188 8.39 -22.83 -11.51
N ASP A 189 9.21 -23.90 -11.46
CA ASP A 189 9.90 -24.43 -12.62
C ASP A 189 8.96 -25.16 -13.60
N ASP A 190 7.88 -25.74 -13.11
CA ASP A 190 6.89 -26.48 -13.88
C ASP A 190 5.46 -26.20 -13.42
N ARG A 191 4.49 -26.90 -14.01
CA ARG A 191 3.04 -26.73 -13.70
C ARG A 191 2.57 -27.53 -12.50
N THR A 192 3.41 -28.30 -11.83
CA THR A 192 2.99 -29.20 -10.72
C THR A 192 2.30 -28.45 -9.58
N VAL A 193 2.88 -27.32 -9.12
CA VAL A 193 2.27 -26.48 -8.09
C VAL A 193 1.27 -25.49 -8.68
N PRO A 194 1.56 -24.78 -9.80
CA PRO A 194 0.57 -23.93 -10.47
C PRO A 194 -0.78 -24.62 -10.75
N ASP A 195 -0.81 -25.87 -11.22
CA ASP A 195 -2.05 -26.58 -11.49
C ASP A 195 -2.86 -26.87 -10.22
N GLN A 196 -2.20 -27.05 -9.07
CA GLN A 196 -2.87 -27.18 -7.78
C GLN A 196 -3.52 -25.87 -7.32
N TYR A 197 -2.88 -24.72 -7.59
CA TYR A 197 -3.52 -23.42 -7.38
C TYR A 197 -4.70 -23.21 -8.31
N ASP A 198 -4.55 -23.46 -9.62
CA ASP A 198 -5.59 -23.27 -10.62
C ASP A 198 -6.83 -24.14 -10.35
N ALA A 199 -6.66 -25.28 -9.67
CA ALA A 199 -7.77 -26.15 -9.29
C ALA A 199 -8.72 -25.53 -8.23
N VAL A 200 -8.25 -24.55 -7.43
CA VAL A 200 -9.00 -24.02 -6.27
C VAL A 200 -9.07 -22.49 -6.22
N VAL A 201 -8.15 -21.78 -6.87
CA VAL A 201 -8.13 -20.32 -6.91
C VAL A 201 -8.98 -19.80 -8.06
N PRO A 202 -10.08 -19.08 -7.77
CA PRO A 202 -10.92 -18.53 -8.84
C PRO A 202 -10.16 -17.43 -9.60
N GLU A 203 -10.22 -17.46 -10.93
CA GLU A 203 -9.72 -16.40 -11.78
C GLU A 203 -10.44 -15.07 -11.50
N VAL A 204 -9.71 -13.96 -11.52
CA VAL A 204 -10.28 -12.62 -11.32
C VAL A 204 -10.89 -12.11 -12.62
N PHE A 205 -10.19 -12.29 -13.74
CA PHE A 205 -10.59 -11.81 -15.05
C PHE A 205 -10.65 -12.94 -16.09
N PRO A 206 -11.54 -13.95 -15.95
CA PRO A 206 -11.55 -15.14 -16.81
C PRO A 206 -11.76 -14.84 -18.29
N ALA A 207 -12.38 -13.70 -18.63
CA ALA A 207 -12.65 -13.33 -20.02
C ALA A 207 -11.48 -12.58 -20.69
N THR A 208 -10.66 -11.86 -19.92
CA THR A 208 -9.60 -10.96 -20.46
C THR A 208 -8.20 -11.39 -20.09
N ALA A 209 -8.03 -12.13 -19.00
CA ALA A 209 -6.76 -12.65 -18.50
C ALA A 209 -6.99 -14.03 -17.85
N PRO A 210 -7.27 -15.07 -18.63
CA PRO A 210 -7.52 -16.42 -18.11
C PRO A 210 -6.25 -17.05 -17.52
N GLY A 211 -6.44 -17.84 -16.48
CA GLY A 211 -5.38 -18.50 -15.70
C GLY A 211 -4.81 -17.60 -14.60
N ASN A 212 -4.15 -18.24 -13.64
CA ASN A 212 -3.50 -17.53 -12.53
C ASN A 212 -1.97 -17.53 -12.65
N PHE A 213 -1.41 -18.06 -13.73
CA PHE A 213 0.05 -18.15 -13.91
C PHE A 213 0.47 -17.77 -15.32
N THR A 214 1.56 -17.01 -15.40
CA THR A 214 2.18 -16.58 -16.65
C THR A 214 3.59 -17.15 -16.77
N TRP A 215 3.95 -17.67 -17.94
CA TRP A 215 5.31 -18.13 -18.23
C TRP A 215 6.25 -16.95 -18.45
N SER A 216 7.36 -16.94 -17.74
CA SER A 216 8.45 -16.00 -17.96
C SER A 216 9.54 -16.66 -18.79
N GLU A 217 9.71 -16.22 -20.01
CA GLU A 217 10.78 -16.74 -20.92
C GLU A 217 12.17 -16.45 -20.37
N GLN A 218 12.36 -15.32 -19.67
CA GLN A 218 13.67 -14.93 -19.14
C GLN A 218 14.10 -15.82 -17.97
N MET A 219 13.15 -16.21 -17.11
CA MET A 219 13.43 -17.04 -15.93
C MET A 219 13.26 -18.54 -16.21
N HIS A 220 12.60 -18.92 -17.30
CA HIS A 220 12.11 -20.28 -17.51
C HIS A 220 11.29 -20.79 -16.33
N LYS A 221 10.35 -19.94 -15.83
CA LYS A 221 9.49 -20.23 -14.68
C LYS A 221 8.07 -19.74 -14.90
N TRP A 222 7.12 -20.42 -14.27
CA TRP A 222 5.75 -19.95 -14.11
C TRP A 222 5.66 -18.98 -12.94
N VAL A 223 5.11 -17.80 -13.16
CA VAL A 223 4.93 -16.76 -12.14
C VAL A 223 3.44 -16.60 -11.87
N LEU A 224 3.06 -16.50 -10.59
CA LEU A 224 1.67 -16.24 -10.20
C LEU A 224 1.26 -14.82 -10.60
N THR A 225 0.14 -14.72 -11.30
CA THR A 225 -0.42 -13.49 -11.85
C THR A 225 -1.94 -13.49 -11.66
N SER A 226 -2.40 -13.14 -10.45
CA SER A 226 -3.82 -13.20 -10.10
C SER A 226 -4.72 -12.27 -10.91
N PHE A 227 -4.16 -11.21 -11.51
CA PHE A 227 -4.88 -10.20 -12.28
C PHE A 227 -4.52 -10.27 -13.76
N TYR A 228 -3.52 -9.50 -14.20
CA TYR A 228 -3.06 -9.55 -15.59
C TYR A 228 -1.69 -10.21 -15.72
N PRO A 229 -1.33 -10.79 -16.87
CA PRO A 229 -0.03 -11.44 -17.09
C PRO A 229 1.19 -10.56 -16.81
N PHE A 230 1.03 -9.25 -16.90
CA PHE A 230 2.08 -8.27 -16.61
C PHE A 230 2.05 -7.76 -15.15
N GLN A 231 1.22 -8.31 -14.28
CA GLN A 231 1.13 -8.01 -12.84
C GLN A 231 1.53 -9.25 -12.05
N TRP A 232 2.75 -9.24 -11.50
CA TRP A 232 3.33 -10.36 -10.78
C TRP A 232 3.05 -10.27 -9.29
N ASP A 233 2.42 -11.29 -8.74
CA ASP A 233 2.00 -11.32 -7.34
C ASP A 233 3.20 -11.42 -6.39
N LEU A 234 3.22 -10.53 -5.39
CA LEU A 234 4.28 -10.45 -4.38
C LEU A 234 4.15 -11.58 -3.37
N ASN A 235 5.30 -12.19 -3.05
CA ASN A 235 5.42 -13.28 -2.08
C ASN A 235 5.60 -12.73 -0.66
N TYR A 236 4.51 -12.46 0.04
CA TYR A 236 4.55 -12.01 1.44
C TYR A 236 4.97 -13.10 2.44
N ARG A 237 5.25 -14.33 2.01
CA ARG A 237 5.94 -15.32 2.86
C ARG A 237 7.40 -14.94 3.09
N ASN A 238 7.97 -14.10 2.24
CA ASN A 238 9.27 -13.49 2.43
C ASN A 238 9.12 -12.17 3.22
N PRO A 239 9.62 -12.08 4.47
CA PRO A 239 9.50 -10.87 5.29
C PRO A 239 10.14 -9.64 4.66
N SER A 240 11.15 -9.81 3.78
CA SER A 240 11.79 -8.70 3.08
C SER A 240 10.82 -7.98 2.12
N VAL A 241 9.82 -8.68 1.58
CA VAL A 241 8.76 -8.09 0.76
C VAL A 241 7.93 -7.14 1.60
N LEU A 242 7.47 -7.57 2.77
CA LEU A 242 6.69 -6.72 3.68
C LEU A 242 7.47 -5.45 4.05
N VAL A 243 8.72 -5.59 4.49
CA VAL A 243 9.58 -4.44 4.88
C VAL A 243 9.78 -3.49 3.70
N SER A 244 10.02 -4.01 2.50
CA SER A 244 10.23 -3.19 1.29
C SER A 244 8.98 -2.42 0.90
N VAL A 245 7.82 -3.05 0.94
CA VAL A 245 6.52 -2.41 0.64
C VAL A 245 6.19 -1.33 1.68
N LEU A 246 6.38 -1.63 2.98
CA LEU A 246 6.16 -0.65 4.06
C LEU A 246 7.12 0.55 3.95
N SER A 247 8.35 0.34 3.48
CA SER A 247 9.30 1.43 3.21
C SER A 247 8.73 2.42 2.19
N SER A 248 8.16 1.93 1.09
CA SER A 248 7.56 2.78 0.06
C SER A 248 6.31 3.52 0.57
N VAL A 249 5.45 2.84 1.35
CA VAL A 249 4.29 3.50 1.99
C VAL A 249 4.75 4.65 2.89
N LEU A 250 5.75 4.43 3.74
CA LEU A 250 6.28 5.47 4.63
C LEU A 250 6.97 6.60 3.86
N GLY A 251 7.64 6.29 2.75
CA GLY A 251 8.21 7.27 1.84
C GLY A 251 7.15 8.22 1.29
N LEU A 252 6.07 7.68 0.75
CA LEU A 252 4.93 8.45 0.23
C LEU A 252 4.21 9.24 1.34
N ALA A 253 4.05 8.66 2.54
CA ALA A 253 3.52 9.38 3.70
C ALA A 253 4.39 10.59 4.07
N ASN A 254 5.71 10.50 3.89
CA ASN A 254 6.65 11.59 4.12
C ASN A 254 6.65 12.65 2.99
N LEU A 255 6.15 12.31 1.80
CA LEU A 255 5.81 13.29 0.76
C LEU A 255 4.47 14.02 1.04
N GLY A 256 3.75 13.63 2.09
CA GLY A 256 2.53 14.29 2.56
C GLY A 256 1.22 13.66 2.10
N VAL A 257 1.25 12.41 1.63
CA VAL A 257 0.03 11.61 1.43
C VAL A 257 -0.64 11.37 2.78
N GLU A 258 -1.94 11.60 2.85
CA GLU A 258 -2.70 11.58 4.10
C GLU A 258 -3.68 10.41 4.20
N VAL A 259 -4.04 9.83 3.06
CA VAL A 259 -4.88 8.62 2.98
C VAL A 259 -4.29 7.68 1.96
N PHE A 260 -4.13 6.42 2.30
CA PHE A 260 -3.81 5.36 1.33
C PHE A 260 -5.05 4.53 1.05
N ARG A 261 -5.41 4.45 -0.22
CA ARG A 261 -6.36 3.44 -0.69
C ARG A 261 -5.54 2.21 -1.07
N ILE A 262 -5.64 1.18 -0.24
CA ILE A 262 -4.94 -0.09 -0.49
C ILE A 262 -5.74 -0.92 -1.46
N ASP A 263 -5.12 -1.20 -2.59
CA ASP A 263 -5.68 -1.98 -3.69
C ASP A 263 -5.73 -3.46 -3.34
N ALA A 264 -6.81 -4.15 -3.77
CA ALA A 264 -6.93 -5.60 -3.78
C ALA A 264 -6.55 -6.29 -2.45
N VAL A 265 -6.91 -5.71 -1.30
CA VAL A 265 -6.50 -6.17 0.05
C VAL A 265 -6.72 -7.68 0.26
N PRO A 266 -7.88 -8.28 -0.10
CA PRO A 266 -8.14 -9.70 0.17
C PRO A 266 -7.17 -10.68 -0.47
N TYR A 267 -6.39 -10.24 -1.45
CA TYR A 267 -5.53 -11.09 -2.28
C TYR A 267 -4.07 -11.15 -1.82
N ILE A 268 -3.65 -10.35 -0.82
CA ILE A 268 -2.23 -10.13 -0.47
C ILE A 268 -1.49 -11.42 -0.08
N TRP A 269 -2.15 -12.39 0.56
CA TRP A 269 -1.54 -13.66 0.97
C TRP A 269 -1.98 -14.83 0.11
N LYS A 270 -1.03 -15.71 -0.23
CA LYS A 270 -1.30 -16.93 -1.03
C LYS A 270 -0.99 -18.17 -0.22
N GLU A 271 -1.91 -19.13 -0.26
CA GLU A 271 -1.73 -20.41 0.40
C GLU A 271 -2.31 -21.55 -0.44
N LEU A 272 -1.46 -22.56 -0.71
CA LEU A 272 -1.85 -23.71 -1.50
C LEU A 272 -3.01 -24.48 -0.84
N GLY A 273 -3.99 -24.91 -1.64
CA GLY A 273 -5.17 -25.59 -1.14
C GLY A 273 -6.30 -24.67 -0.64
N THR A 274 -6.10 -23.35 -0.74
CA THR A 274 -7.11 -22.35 -0.43
C THR A 274 -7.51 -21.58 -1.70
N ASN A 275 -8.54 -20.72 -1.59
CA ASN A 275 -8.91 -19.80 -2.67
C ASN A 275 -8.06 -18.54 -2.73
N CYS A 276 -7.03 -18.41 -1.88
CA CYS A 276 -6.13 -17.25 -1.76
C CYS A 276 -6.86 -15.92 -1.55
N ARG A 277 -8.00 -15.91 -0.86
CA ARG A 277 -8.78 -14.69 -0.56
C ARG A 277 -9.20 -14.67 0.90
N ASN A 278 -9.16 -13.50 1.54
CA ASN A 278 -9.60 -13.29 2.93
C ASN A 278 -8.91 -14.20 3.96
N LEU A 279 -7.67 -14.59 3.72
CA LEU A 279 -6.94 -15.46 4.64
C LEU A 279 -6.55 -14.70 5.93
N PRO A 280 -6.43 -15.39 7.08
CA PRO A 280 -6.05 -14.74 8.34
C PRO A 280 -4.76 -13.92 8.24
N GLN A 281 -3.80 -14.38 7.45
CA GLN A 281 -2.53 -13.71 7.23
C GLN A 281 -2.69 -12.34 6.54
N VAL A 282 -3.74 -12.14 5.74
CA VAL A 282 -4.07 -10.82 5.17
C VAL A 282 -4.39 -9.84 6.29
N HIS A 283 -5.20 -10.25 7.27
CA HIS A 283 -5.55 -9.43 8.43
C HIS A 283 -4.31 -9.08 9.26
N ALA A 284 -3.40 -10.05 9.48
CA ALA A 284 -2.13 -9.81 10.17
C ALA A 284 -1.28 -8.76 9.45
N ILE A 285 -1.16 -8.82 8.11
CA ILE A 285 -0.44 -7.83 7.28
C ILE A 285 -1.09 -6.46 7.37
N VAL A 286 -2.41 -6.36 7.24
CA VAL A 286 -3.14 -5.09 7.34
C VAL A 286 -2.98 -4.48 8.74
N ARG A 287 -3.05 -5.31 9.78
CA ARG A 287 -2.81 -4.87 11.16
C ARG A 287 -1.39 -4.35 11.35
N MET A 288 -0.37 -5.03 10.83
CA MET A 288 1.02 -4.55 10.88
C MET A 288 1.19 -3.23 10.13
N LEU A 289 0.62 -3.09 8.93
CA LEU A 289 0.61 -1.81 8.21
C LEU A 289 -0.02 -0.71 9.06
N ARG A 290 -1.15 -0.99 9.72
CA ARG A 290 -1.83 -0.05 10.62
C ARG A 290 -0.91 0.36 11.78
N ILE A 291 -0.28 -0.59 12.46
CA ILE A 291 0.65 -0.34 13.57
C ILE A 291 1.82 0.54 13.11
N VAL A 292 2.44 0.22 11.97
CA VAL A 292 3.57 0.97 11.44
C VAL A 292 3.19 2.42 11.15
N LEU A 293 2.02 2.65 10.55
CA LEU A 293 1.51 4.01 10.29
C LEU A 293 1.20 4.74 11.60
N GLU A 294 0.54 4.11 12.57
CA GLU A 294 0.26 4.70 13.87
C GLU A 294 1.53 5.07 14.64
N CYS A 295 2.61 4.30 14.50
CA CYS A 295 3.89 4.63 15.10
C CYS A 295 4.57 5.82 14.42
N VAL A 296 4.68 5.81 13.09
CA VAL A 296 5.52 6.76 12.33
C VAL A 296 4.77 8.01 11.90
N CYS A 297 3.55 7.86 11.40
CA CYS A 297 2.73 8.91 10.77
C CYS A 297 1.24 8.79 11.15
N PRO A 298 0.90 8.96 12.45
CA PRO A 298 -0.44 8.67 12.97
C PRO A 298 -1.56 9.55 12.42
N ALA A 299 -1.24 10.57 11.62
CA ALA A 299 -2.23 11.34 10.88
C ALA A 299 -2.78 10.63 9.64
N VAL A 300 -2.10 9.55 9.19
CA VAL A 300 -2.43 8.84 7.96
C VAL A 300 -3.57 7.85 8.19
N VAL A 301 -4.47 7.80 7.21
CA VAL A 301 -5.67 6.95 7.21
C VAL A 301 -5.53 5.83 6.19
N LEU A 302 -5.91 4.61 6.55
CA LEU A 302 -6.02 3.48 5.63
C LEU A 302 -7.45 3.32 5.14
N LYS A 303 -7.63 3.25 3.82
CA LYS A 303 -8.87 2.91 3.15
C LYS A 303 -8.66 1.64 2.34
N GLY A 304 -9.25 0.52 2.76
CA GLY A 304 -9.12 -0.77 2.09
C GLY A 304 -10.09 -0.92 0.93
N GLU A 305 -9.60 -1.42 -0.21
CA GLU A 305 -10.47 -1.97 -1.23
C GLU A 305 -10.69 -3.46 -0.95
N VAL A 306 -11.90 -3.76 -0.51
CA VAL A 306 -12.35 -5.12 -0.17
C VAL A 306 -13.67 -5.36 -0.90
N VAL A 307 -13.59 -5.95 -2.11
CA VAL A 307 -14.77 -6.26 -2.93
C VAL A 307 -15.24 -7.67 -2.57
N MET A 308 -15.94 -7.76 -1.43
CA MET A 308 -16.42 -9.01 -0.84
C MET A 308 -17.85 -8.86 -0.32
N ALA A 309 -18.47 -9.97 0.08
CA ALA A 309 -19.78 -9.92 0.70
C ALA A 309 -19.76 -9.04 1.98
N PRO A 310 -20.85 -8.31 2.30
CA PRO A 310 -20.87 -7.37 3.43
C PRO A 310 -20.42 -7.95 4.78
N LYS A 311 -20.72 -9.22 5.03
CA LYS A 311 -20.29 -9.93 6.24
C LYS A 311 -18.76 -10.13 6.34
N GLU A 312 -18.08 -10.25 5.19
CA GLU A 312 -16.64 -10.42 5.09
C GLU A 312 -15.94 -9.06 5.13
N LEU A 313 -16.57 -8.04 4.52
CA LEU A 313 -16.08 -6.67 4.51
C LEU A 313 -15.84 -6.14 5.92
N ALA A 314 -16.79 -6.35 6.84
CA ALA A 314 -16.72 -5.80 8.18
C ALA A 314 -15.49 -6.27 8.98
N ALA A 315 -14.95 -7.46 8.69
CA ALA A 315 -13.76 -8.00 9.35
C ALA A 315 -12.51 -7.11 9.13
N TYR A 316 -12.42 -6.41 8.01
CA TYR A 316 -11.28 -5.53 7.69
C TYR A 316 -11.25 -4.19 8.45
N PHE A 317 -12.23 -3.91 9.30
CA PHE A 317 -12.10 -2.87 10.31
C PHE A 317 -11.28 -3.35 11.52
N GLY A 318 -11.13 -4.67 11.69
CA GLY A 318 -10.55 -5.28 12.89
C GLY A 318 -11.47 -5.14 14.10
N THR A 319 -10.88 -5.10 15.28
CA THR A 319 -11.59 -4.86 16.54
C THR A 319 -11.15 -3.52 17.14
N PRO A 320 -11.86 -2.99 18.16
CA PRO A 320 -11.42 -1.78 18.87
C PRO A 320 -10.00 -1.90 19.46
N GLU A 321 -9.61 -3.11 19.89
CA GLU A 321 -8.29 -3.40 20.47
C GLU A 321 -7.22 -3.62 19.40
N LYS A 322 -7.61 -4.23 18.27
CA LYS A 322 -6.74 -4.54 17.13
C LYS A 322 -7.34 -3.98 15.84
N PRO A 323 -7.38 -2.65 15.67
CA PRO A 323 -7.96 -2.03 14.49
C PRO A 323 -7.10 -2.26 13.24
N GLU A 324 -7.77 -2.47 12.10
CA GLU A 324 -7.17 -2.63 10.77
C GLU A 324 -7.43 -1.37 9.91
N CYS A 325 -8.26 -1.46 8.87
CA CYS A 325 -8.59 -0.31 8.05
C CYS A 325 -9.44 0.73 8.81
N HIS A 326 -9.20 2.00 8.52
CA HIS A 326 -10.03 3.10 9.02
C HIS A 326 -11.33 3.26 8.23
N MET A 327 -11.27 3.00 6.93
CA MET A 327 -12.37 3.11 5.98
C MET A 327 -12.35 1.94 5.02
N LEU A 328 -13.51 1.55 4.53
CA LEU A 328 -13.70 0.54 3.50
C LEU A 328 -14.70 1.06 2.47
N TYR A 329 -14.60 0.56 1.22
CA TYR A 329 -15.64 0.81 0.24
C TYR A 329 -16.90 0.03 0.59
N ASN A 330 -18.06 0.68 0.49
CA ASN A 330 -19.33 -0.01 0.50
C ASN A 330 -19.67 -0.44 -0.94
N VAL A 331 -19.53 -1.73 -1.23
CA VAL A 331 -19.79 -2.30 -2.56
C VAL A 331 -21.22 -2.84 -2.71
N SER A 332 -22.07 -2.62 -1.71
CA SER A 332 -23.45 -3.15 -1.66
C SER A 332 -24.52 -2.16 -2.12
N ILE A 333 -24.11 -0.99 -2.65
CA ILE A 333 -25.02 0.07 -3.12
C ILE A 333 -25.17 -0.02 -4.62
#